data_ed35ba59482a258106fe70a45adcd9f0
#
_entry.id   ed35ba59482a258106fe70a45adcd9f0
#
_cell.length_a   1.000
_cell.length_b   1.000
_cell.length_c   1.000
_cell.angle_alpha   90.00
_cell.angle_beta   90.00
_cell.angle_gamma   90.00
#
_symmetry.space_group_name_H-M   'P 1'
#
loop_
_entity.id
_entity.type
_entity.pdbx_description
1 polymer ?
#
loop_
_entity_poly.entity_id
_entity_poly.type
_entity_poly.pdbx_seq_one_letter_code
_entity_poly.pdbx_strand_id
1 'polypeptide(L)'
;MIQVKSLYKSFEGKDVLVDINATFNNGKTNLIIGQSGSGKTVLMKCIVGLLTPEKGEILYDGRNFLNMNKKEKKTLRREMGMIFQSAALFDSLTVLENVMFPLDMFSNDTYRDRVKRAQFCLDRVNLMEAQNKYPGEISGGMQKRVAIARAIALNPQYLFCDEPNSGLDPKTSLVIDELIHDITTEYNMTTIINTHDMNSVMGIGDSILYIYPVSYTHLRAHETK
;
A
#
# COMPACT_ATOMS: atom_id res chain seq x y z
N MET A 1 -1.06 -12.93 -5.27
CA MET A 1 -0.07 -13.33 -4.24
C MET A 1 1.29 -12.70 -4.56
N ILE A 2 1.98 -12.17 -3.53
CA ILE A 2 3.34 -11.63 -3.69
C ILE A 2 4.30 -12.49 -2.88
N GLN A 3 5.44 -12.88 -3.48
CA GLN A 3 6.50 -13.61 -2.79
C GLN A 3 7.82 -12.82 -2.88
N VAL A 4 8.51 -12.73 -1.77
CA VAL A 4 9.85 -12.18 -1.65
C VAL A 4 10.79 -13.31 -1.27
N LYS A 5 11.89 -13.47 -2.01
CA LYS A 5 12.85 -14.57 -1.79
C LYS A 5 14.25 -14.01 -1.68
N SER A 6 14.89 -14.32 -0.56
CA SER A 6 16.28 -13.96 -0.24
C SER A 6 16.64 -12.53 -0.63
N LEU A 7 15.83 -11.56 -0.18
CA LEU A 7 15.97 -10.16 -0.55
C LEU A 7 17.02 -9.47 0.34
N TYR A 8 17.94 -8.76 -0.32
CA TYR A 8 18.98 -7.97 0.33
C TYR A 8 18.94 -6.52 -0.13
N LYS A 9 19.06 -5.58 0.82
CA LYS A 9 19.17 -4.14 0.55
C LYS A 9 20.12 -3.47 1.52
N SER A 10 21.07 -2.72 0.97
CA SER A 10 22.01 -1.91 1.73
C SER A 10 22.02 -0.46 1.24
N PHE A 11 22.50 0.46 2.09
CA PHE A 11 22.77 1.84 1.77
C PHE A 11 24.13 2.22 2.35
N GLU A 12 25.03 2.77 1.53
CA GLU A 12 26.36 3.24 1.94
C GLU A 12 27.14 2.19 2.76
N GLY A 13 27.02 0.91 2.36
CA GLY A 13 27.70 -0.20 3.03
C GLY A 13 27.02 -0.69 4.32
N LYS A 14 25.87 -0.12 4.71
CA LYS A 14 25.05 -0.61 5.84
C LYS A 14 23.91 -1.48 5.30
N ASP A 15 23.89 -2.74 5.76
CA ASP A 15 22.79 -3.64 5.47
C ASP A 15 21.52 -3.21 6.21
N VAL A 16 20.40 -3.14 5.47
CA VAL A 16 19.07 -2.78 6.01
C VAL A 16 18.12 -3.97 5.90
N LEU A 17 18.19 -4.71 4.79
CA LEU A 17 17.45 -5.96 4.62
C LEU A 17 18.46 -7.07 4.32
N VAL A 18 18.36 -8.18 5.06
CA VAL A 18 19.26 -9.34 4.94
C VAL A 18 18.41 -10.59 4.89
N ASP A 19 18.48 -11.31 3.77
CA ASP A 19 17.80 -12.59 3.53
C ASP A 19 16.30 -12.57 3.87
N ILE A 20 15.59 -11.51 3.46
CA ILE A 20 14.14 -11.42 3.71
C ILE A 20 13.40 -12.41 2.81
N ASN A 21 12.64 -13.29 3.45
CA ASN A 21 11.75 -14.25 2.81
C ASN A 21 10.34 -14.05 3.34
N ALA A 22 9.36 -13.82 2.45
CA ALA A 22 7.98 -13.58 2.83
C ALA A 22 7.00 -13.98 1.73
N THR A 23 5.78 -14.37 2.13
CA THR A 23 4.66 -14.60 1.22
C THR A 23 3.46 -13.78 1.69
N PHE A 24 2.90 -12.97 0.81
CA PHE A 24 1.73 -12.15 1.05
C PHE A 24 0.56 -12.72 0.23
N ASN A 25 -0.46 -13.18 0.93
CA ASN A 25 -1.55 -13.94 0.34
C ASN A 25 -2.65 -13.05 -0.26
N ASN A 26 -3.34 -13.55 -1.29
CA ASN A 26 -4.50 -12.89 -1.91
C ASN A 26 -5.68 -12.87 -0.93
N GLY A 27 -6.53 -11.84 -1.05
CA GLY A 27 -7.71 -11.66 -0.22
C GLY A 27 -7.40 -11.48 1.27
N LYS A 28 -6.16 -11.14 1.59
CA LYS A 28 -5.64 -11.03 2.95
C LYS A 28 -4.99 -9.70 3.23
N THR A 29 -5.17 -9.23 4.46
CA THR A 29 -4.43 -8.11 5.02
C THR A 29 -3.13 -8.63 5.63
N ASN A 30 -2.04 -8.46 4.90
CA ASN A 30 -0.71 -8.90 5.32
C ASN A 30 0.02 -7.72 5.97
N LEU A 31 0.43 -7.87 7.22
CA LEU A 31 1.07 -6.80 7.98
C LEU A 31 2.59 -6.96 8.01
N ILE A 32 3.31 -5.86 7.83
CA ILE A 32 4.75 -5.78 8.08
C ILE A 32 4.93 -4.93 9.34
N ILE A 33 5.43 -5.53 10.41
CA ILE A 33 5.66 -4.87 11.69
C ILE A 33 7.13 -4.93 12.10
N GLY A 34 7.51 -4.10 13.05
CA GLY A 34 8.89 -4.02 13.57
C GLY A 34 9.18 -2.63 14.12
N GLN A 35 10.30 -2.50 14.80
CA GLN A 35 10.73 -1.22 15.36
C GLN A 35 10.93 -0.14 14.29
N SER A 36 10.88 1.14 14.71
CA SER A 36 11.27 2.24 13.81
C SER A 36 12.71 2.02 13.32
N GLY A 37 12.93 2.23 12.03
CA GLY A 37 14.24 1.98 11.41
C GLY A 37 14.58 0.52 11.10
N SER A 38 13.69 -0.46 11.34
CA SER A 38 13.95 -1.88 11.05
C SER A 38 13.96 -2.25 9.56
N GLY A 39 13.59 -1.33 8.67
CA GLY A 39 13.58 -1.58 7.22
C GLY A 39 12.21 -1.84 6.60
N LYS A 40 11.09 -1.72 7.34
CA LYS A 40 9.71 -1.93 6.82
C LYS A 40 9.43 -1.14 5.54
N THR A 41 9.58 0.18 5.60
CA THR A 41 9.39 1.06 4.44
C THR A 41 10.39 0.76 3.30
N VAL A 42 11.61 0.32 3.63
CA VAL A 42 12.60 -0.09 2.62
C VAL A 42 12.13 -1.35 1.91
N LEU A 43 11.65 -2.35 2.65
CA LEU A 43 11.07 -3.57 2.06
C LEU A 43 9.88 -3.23 1.15
N MET A 44 8.93 -2.44 1.63
CA MET A 44 7.79 -2.01 0.81
C MET A 44 8.24 -1.27 -0.45
N LYS A 45 9.19 -0.34 -0.35
CA LYS A 45 9.76 0.37 -1.50
C LYS A 45 10.45 -0.56 -2.51
N CYS A 46 11.09 -1.63 -2.04
CA CYS A 46 11.64 -2.66 -2.93
C CYS A 46 10.53 -3.43 -3.63
N ILE A 47 9.47 -3.84 -2.89
CA ILE A 47 8.35 -4.58 -3.45
C ILE A 47 7.65 -3.76 -4.55
N VAL A 48 7.31 -2.50 -4.31
CA VAL A 48 6.64 -1.65 -5.32
C VAL A 48 7.58 -1.13 -6.42
N GLY A 49 8.89 -1.38 -6.29
CA GLY A 49 9.89 -1.02 -7.30
C GLY A 49 10.30 0.45 -7.29
N LEU A 50 10.20 1.12 -6.14
CA LEU A 50 10.78 2.44 -5.88
C LEU A 50 12.26 2.34 -5.49
N LEU A 51 12.69 1.18 -4.97
CA LEU A 51 14.09 0.85 -4.70
C LEU A 51 14.43 -0.47 -5.39
N THR A 52 15.65 -0.57 -5.91
CA THR A 52 16.17 -1.82 -6.46
C THR A 52 16.97 -2.53 -5.38
N PRO A 53 16.64 -3.78 -5.02
CA PRO A 53 17.43 -4.59 -4.11
C PRO A 53 18.73 -5.02 -4.79
N GLU A 54 19.77 -5.37 -4.02
CA GLU A 54 21.03 -5.88 -4.52
C GLU A 54 20.94 -7.36 -4.92
N LYS A 55 20.11 -8.13 -4.18
CA LYS A 55 19.91 -9.56 -4.43
C LYS A 55 18.48 -9.97 -4.07
N GLY A 56 18.05 -11.11 -4.58
CA GLY A 56 16.78 -11.74 -4.30
C GLY A 56 15.78 -11.65 -5.44
N GLU A 57 14.57 -12.06 -5.18
CA GLU A 57 13.47 -12.05 -6.14
C GLU A 57 12.21 -11.48 -5.51
N ILE A 58 11.40 -10.81 -6.33
CA ILE A 58 10.06 -10.33 -5.98
C ILE A 58 9.11 -10.85 -7.05
N LEU A 59 8.22 -11.75 -6.67
CA LEU A 59 7.31 -12.44 -7.58
C LEU A 59 5.87 -11.97 -7.36
N TYR A 60 5.24 -11.50 -8.40
CA TYR A 60 3.81 -11.14 -8.46
C TYR A 60 3.06 -12.23 -9.24
N ASP A 61 2.35 -13.10 -8.55
CA ASP A 61 1.71 -14.28 -9.12
C ASP A 61 2.64 -15.06 -10.06
N GLY A 62 3.88 -15.33 -9.57
CA GLY A 62 4.94 -16.00 -10.30
C GLY A 62 5.73 -15.14 -11.29
N ARG A 63 5.29 -13.89 -11.56
CA ARG A 63 6.00 -12.95 -12.45
C ARG A 63 7.14 -12.26 -11.70
N ASN A 64 8.40 -12.54 -12.03
CA ASN A 64 9.54 -11.90 -11.36
C ASN A 64 9.68 -10.43 -11.78
N PHE A 65 9.33 -9.52 -10.86
CA PHE A 65 9.32 -8.07 -11.08
C PHE A 65 10.70 -7.50 -11.45
N LEU A 66 11.77 -8.05 -10.87
CA LEU A 66 13.11 -7.52 -11.10
C LEU A 66 13.58 -7.78 -12.54
N ASN A 67 13.13 -8.89 -13.15
CA ASN A 67 13.47 -9.30 -14.50
C ASN A 67 12.57 -8.67 -15.59
N MET A 68 11.49 -7.97 -15.18
CA MET A 68 10.56 -7.34 -16.13
C MET A 68 11.20 -6.19 -16.88
N ASN A 69 10.86 -6.07 -18.17
CA ASN A 69 11.17 -4.89 -18.97
C ASN A 69 10.28 -3.69 -18.58
N LYS A 70 10.57 -2.51 -19.14
CA LYS A 70 9.84 -1.26 -18.82
C LYS A 70 8.33 -1.34 -19.11
N LYS A 71 7.93 -2.03 -20.18
CA LYS A 71 6.51 -2.16 -20.58
C LYS A 71 5.76 -3.07 -19.59
N GLU A 72 6.36 -4.20 -19.22
CA GLU A 72 5.82 -5.13 -18.24
C GLU A 72 5.68 -4.47 -16.86
N LYS A 73 6.71 -3.74 -16.40
CA LYS A 73 6.66 -2.96 -15.15
C LYS A 73 5.56 -1.90 -15.19
N LYS A 74 5.34 -1.23 -16.33
CA LYS A 74 4.24 -0.26 -16.49
C LYS A 74 2.88 -0.95 -16.36
N THR A 75 2.73 -2.13 -16.95
CA THR A 75 1.49 -2.92 -16.85
C THR A 75 1.23 -3.34 -15.41
N LEU A 76 2.23 -3.92 -14.74
CA LEU A 76 2.09 -4.36 -13.34
C LEU A 76 1.77 -3.19 -12.38
N ARG A 77 2.36 -2.00 -12.60
CA ARG A 77 2.04 -0.81 -11.78
C ARG A 77 0.58 -0.35 -11.88
N ARG A 78 -0.13 -0.67 -12.95
CA ARG A 78 -1.58 -0.42 -13.08
C ARG A 78 -2.40 -1.36 -12.18
N GLU A 79 -1.82 -2.52 -11.84
CA GLU A 79 -2.40 -3.51 -10.92
C GLU A 79 -2.13 -3.16 -9.45
N MET A 80 -1.40 -2.07 -9.16
CA MET A 80 -1.01 -1.64 -7.82
C MET A 80 -1.72 -0.36 -7.40
N GLY A 81 -2.30 -0.36 -6.19
CA GLY A 81 -2.71 0.84 -5.48
C GLY A 81 -1.72 1.15 -4.35
N MET A 82 -1.49 2.43 -4.06
CA MET A 82 -0.60 2.82 -2.97
C MET A 82 -1.19 3.95 -2.13
N ILE A 83 -1.13 3.77 -0.81
CA ILE A 83 -1.52 4.73 0.21
C ILE A 83 -0.26 5.10 0.99
N PHE A 84 0.09 6.38 0.95
CA PHE A 84 1.27 6.91 1.64
C PHE A 84 0.92 7.44 3.03
N GLN A 85 1.88 7.50 3.91
CA GLN A 85 1.74 8.02 5.26
C GLN A 85 1.12 9.43 5.33
N SER A 86 1.45 10.32 4.41
CA SER A 86 0.92 11.69 4.33
C SER A 86 -0.34 11.83 3.47
N ALA A 87 -1.02 10.74 3.05
CA ALA A 87 -2.04 10.70 2.02
C ALA A 87 -1.53 11.14 0.62
N ALA A 88 -0.56 12.02 0.53
CA ALA A 88 0.08 12.53 -0.69
C ALA A 88 -0.94 12.98 -1.75
N LEU A 89 -1.94 13.74 -1.33
CA LEU A 89 -2.91 14.36 -2.24
C LEU A 89 -2.27 15.57 -2.94
N PHE A 90 -2.76 15.87 -4.13
CA PHE A 90 -2.41 17.08 -4.85
C PHE A 90 -3.28 18.23 -4.34
N ASP A 91 -2.67 19.21 -3.69
CA ASP A 91 -3.38 20.35 -3.10
C ASP A 91 -4.08 21.24 -4.13
N SER A 92 -3.59 21.23 -5.37
CA SER A 92 -4.16 21.99 -6.50
C SER A 92 -5.35 21.29 -7.17
N LEU A 93 -5.65 20.05 -6.78
CA LEU A 93 -6.77 19.28 -7.33
C LEU A 93 -7.86 19.11 -6.29
N THR A 94 -9.11 19.08 -6.74
CA THR A 94 -10.25 18.70 -5.89
C THR A 94 -10.17 17.24 -5.44
N VAL A 95 -10.99 16.84 -4.50
CA VAL A 95 -11.12 15.46 -4.04
C VAL A 95 -11.45 14.53 -5.21
N LEU A 96 -12.40 14.91 -6.08
CA LEU A 96 -12.74 14.12 -7.27
C LEU A 96 -11.55 13.99 -8.23
N GLU A 97 -10.88 15.09 -8.53
CA GLU A 97 -9.73 15.09 -9.44
C GLU A 97 -8.54 14.29 -8.88
N ASN A 98 -8.33 14.32 -7.56
CA ASN A 98 -7.34 13.45 -6.93
C ASN A 98 -7.64 11.96 -7.16
N VAL A 99 -8.90 11.54 -7.06
CA VAL A 99 -9.30 10.15 -7.33
C VAL A 99 -9.26 9.84 -8.81
N MET A 100 -9.57 10.81 -9.69
CA MET A 100 -9.47 10.65 -11.14
C MET A 100 -8.03 10.54 -11.64
N PHE A 101 -7.05 11.10 -10.95
CA PHE A 101 -5.68 11.21 -11.41
C PHE A 101 -5.09 9.90 -11.97
N PRO A 102 -5.14 8.75 -11.28
CA PRO A 102 -4.65 7.48 -11.85
C PRO A 102 -5.47 7.03 -13.08
N LEU A 103 -6.77 7.33 -13.15
CA LEU A 103 -7.59 7.02 -14.32
C LEU A 103 -7.15 7.84 -15.52
N ASP A 104 -6.85 9.14 -15.34
CA ASP A 104 -6.38 10.03 -16.39
C ASP A 104 -5.01 9.60 -16.94
N MET A 105 -4.14 9.05 -16.08
CA MET A 105 -2.80 8.59 -16.46
C MET A 105 -2.78 7.21 -17.12
N PHE A 106 -3.71 6.33 -16.77
CA PHE A 106 -3.58 4.90 -17.10
C PHE A 106 -4.82 4.27 -17.75
N SER A 107 -5.99 4.90 -17.72
CA SER A 107 -7.19 4.40 -18.39
C SER A 107 -7.32 4.97 -19.80
N ASN A 108 -7.98 4.22 -20.68
CA ASN A 108 -8.42 4.67 -21.99
C ASN A 108 -9.92 5.01 -22.03
N ASP A 109 -10.58 5.03 -20.86
CA ASP A 109 -12.01 5.28 -20.72
C ASP A 109 -12.37 6.72 -21.08
N THR A 110 -13.64 6.95 -21.44
CA THR A 110 -14.13 8.31 -21.66
C THR A 110 -14.07 9.13 -20.37
N TYR A 111 -13.99 10.46 -20.50
CA TYR A 111 -14.03 11.36 -19.34
C TYR A 111 -15.24 11.06 -18.44
N ARG A 112 -16.42 10.84 -19.05
CA ARG A 112 -17.66 10.52 -18.31
C ARG A 112 -17.53 9.23 -17.48
N ASP A 113 -16.90 8.20 -18.03
CA ASP A 113 -16.74 6.92 -17.34
C ASP A 113 -15.69 7.03 -16.22
N ARG A 114 -14.61 7.78 -16.43
CA ARG A 114 -13.62 8.11 -15.39
C ARG A 114 -14.27 8.84 -14.21
N VAL A 115 -15.11 9.87 -14.49
CA VAL A 115 -15.87 10.58 -13.44
C VAL A 115 -16.76 9.63 -12.67
N LYS A 116 -17.55 8.78 -13.35
CA LYS A 116 -18.41 7.79 -12.68
C LYS A 116 -17.61 6.83 -11.81
N ARG A 117 -16.46 6.37 -12.31
CA ARG A 117 -15.57 5.47 -11.56
C ARG A 117 -15.01 6.17 -10.32
N ALA A 118 -14.54 7.40 -10.43
CA ALA A 118 -14.04 8.17 -9.30
C ALA A 118 -15.14 8.44 -8.27
N GLN A 119 -16.35 8.79 -8.70
CA GLN A 119 -17.50 8.96 -7.82
C GLN A 119 -17.86 7.66 -7.09
N PHE A 120 -17.85 6.52 -7.79
CA PHE A 120 -18.04 5.22 -7.15
C PHE A 120 -16.98 4.97 -6.07
N CYS A 121 -15.70 5.29 -6.32
CA CYS A 121 -14.65 5.13 -5.31
C CYS A 121 -14.84 6.09 -4.12
N LEU A 122 -15.33 7.30 -4.34
CA LEU A 122 -15.67 8.26 -3.28
C LEU A 122 -16.86 7.81 -2.44
N ASP A 123 -17.86 7.21 -3.07
CA ASP A 123 -19.00 6.61 -2.37
C ASP A 123 -18.57 5.49 -1.43
N ARG A 124 -17.66 4.60 -1.88
CA ARG A 124 -17.09 3.51 -1.07
C ARG A 124 -16.38 3.99 0.20
N VAL A 125 -15.90 5.21 0.22
CA VAL A 125 -15.24 5.82 1.38
C VAL A 125 -16.10 6.86 2.09
N ASN A 126 -17.38 6.96 1.75
CA ASN A 126 -18.36 7.92 2.29
C ASN A 126 -17.90 9.39 2.17
N LEU A 127 -17.47 9.80 0.97
CA LEU A 127 -16.97 11.15 0.69
C LEU A 127 -17.57 11.81 -0.56
N MET A 128 -18.70 11.33 -1.07
CA MET A 128 -19.36 11.92 -2.25
C MET A 128 -19.67 13.42 -2.07
N GLU A 129 -20.10 13.84 -0.89
CA GLU A 129 -20.42 15.25 -0.61
C GLU A 129 -19.20 16.17 -0.64
N ALA A 130 -17.99 15.60 -0.47
CA ALA A 130 -16.74 16.35 -0.48
C ALA A 130 -16.07 16.42 -1.86
N GLN A 131 -16.66 15.86 -2.92
CA GLN A 131 -16.02 15.69 -4.22
C GLN A 131 -15.43 16.96 -4.84
N ASN A 132 -16.07 18.13 -4.57
CA ASN A 132 -15.67 19.43 -5.10
C ASN A 132 -14.75 20.23 -4.17
N LYS A 133 -14.43 19.71 -2.96
CA LYS A 133 -13.53 20.36 -2.02
C LYS A 133 -12.07 20.08 -2.37
N TYR A 134 -11.20 20.97 -1.90
CA TYR A 134 -9.76 20.78 -1.98
C TYR A 134 -9.22 20.07 -0.71
N PRO A 135 -8.05 19.44 -0.76
CA PRO A 135 -7.46 18.75 0.39
C PRO A 135 -7.37 19.61 1.65
N GLY A 136 -7.06 20.91 1.52
CA GLY A 136 -7.02 21.85 2.65
C GLY A 136 -8.35 22.15 3.32
N GLU A 137 -9.48 21.80 2.70
CA GLU A 137 -10.83 22.05 3.19
C GLU A 137 -11.46 20.83 3.91
N ILE A 138 -10.71 19.72 4.02
CA ILE A 138 -11.16 18.47 4.61
C ILE A 138 -10.23 18.02 5.74
N SER A 139 -10.75 17.25 6.69
CA SER A 139 -9.97 16.74 7.82
C SER A 139 -8.90 15.72 7.39
N GLY A 140 -7.88 15.47 8.24
CA GLY A 140 -6.86 14.47 7.97
C GLY A 140 -7.41 13.06 7.74
N GLY A 141 -8.42 12.65 8.51
CA GLY A 141 -9.11 11.37 8.28
C GLY A 141 -9.87 11.32 6.94
N MET A 142 -10.46 12.45 6.50
CA MET A 142 -11.04 12.53 5.15
C MET A 142 -9.97 12.46 4.08
N GLN A 143 -8.81 13.11 4.25
CA GLN A 143 -7.70 13.02 3.30
C GLN A 143 -7.19 11.58 3.14
N LYS A 144 -7.10 10.81 4.24
CA LYS A 144 -6.75 9.38 4.20
C LYS A 144 -7.77 8.57 3.40
N ARG A 145 -9.07 8.83 3.61
CA ARG A 145 -10.14 8.17 2.83
C ARG A 145 -10.09 8.53 1.35
N VAL A 146 -9.78 9.78 0.98
CA VAL A 146 -9.53 10.16 -0.43
C VAL A 146 -8.33 9.40 -1.01
N ALA A 147 -7.25 9.24 -0.23
CA ALA A 147 -6.09 8.46 -0.68
C ALA A 147 -6.44 6.98 -0.92
N ILE A 148 -7.31 6.39 -0.09
CA ILE A 148 -7.85 5.04 -0.32
C ILE A 148 -8.68 5.01 -1.61
N ALA A 149 -9.63 5.93 -1.80
CA ALA A 149 -10.45 6.02 -3.00
C ALA A 149 -9.58 6.14 -4.28
N ARG A 150 -8.53 6.97 -4.23
CA ARG A 150 -7.56 7.11 -5.32
C ARG A 150 -6.79 5.81 -5.58
N ALA A 151 -6.37 5.11 -4.53
CA ALA A 151 -5.61 3.88 -4.66
C ALA A 151 -6.41 2.74 -5.32
N ILE A 152 -7.74 2.69 -5.12
CA ILE A 152 -8.62 1.67 -5.70
C ILE A 152 -9.24 2.06 -7.04
N ALA A 153 -8.97 3.26 -7.55
CA ALA A 153 -9.61 3.78 -8.76
C ALA A 153 -9.39 2.88 -9.99
N LEU A 154 -8.19 2.33 -10.16
CA LEU A 154 -7.83 1.42 -11.26
C LEU A 154 -8.21 -0.05 -11.01
N ASN A 155 -8.95 -0.34 -9.94
CA ASN A 155 -9.30 -1.72 -9.55
C ASN A 155 -8.05 -2.61 -9.39
N PRO A 156 -7.12 -2.24 -8.50
CA PRO A 156 -5.84 -2.93 -8.37
C PRO A 156 -6.00 -4.35 -7.81
N GLN A 157 -5.03 -5.22 -8.12
CA GLN A 157 -4.90 -6.56 -7.52
C GLN A 157 -4.06 -6.52 -6.23
N TYR A 158 -3.22 -5.49 -6.10
CA TYR A 158 -2.29 -5.33 -4.99
C TYR A 158 -2.46 -3.95 -4.37
N LEU A 159 -2.64 -3.89 -3.04
CA LEU A 159 -2.75 -2.64 -2.30
C LEU A 159 -1.59 -2.53 -1.30
N PHE A 160 -0.91 -1.40 -1.32
CA PHE A 160 0.21 -1.11 -0.42
C PHE A 160 -0.12 0.10 0.44
N CYS A 161 0.01 -0.05 1.76
CA CYS A 161 -0.29 1.00 2.73
C CYS A 161 0.93 1.21 3.63
N ASP A 162 1.54 2.39 3.54
CA ASP A 162 2.67 2.76 4.40
C ASP A 162 2.15 3.65 5.54
N GLU A 163 1.97 3.06 6.72
CA GLU A 163 1.45 3.70 7.93
C GLU A 163 0.14 4.51 7.69
N PRO A 164 -0.94 3.87 7.20
CA PRO A 164 -2.14 4.58 6.77
C PRO A 164 -2.79 5.40 7.89
N ASN A 165 -2.62 4.98 9.16
CA ASN A 165 -3.24 5.59 10.35
C ASN A 165 -2.37 6.65 11.02
N SER A 166 -1.16 6.89 10.53
CA SER A 166 -0.25 7.85 11.15
C SER A 166 -0.88 9.24 11.25
N GLY A 167 -0.83 9.82 12.47
CA GLY A 167 -1.33 11.16 12.76
C GLY A 167 -2.84 11.26 12.97
N LEU A 168 -3.55 10.14 13.06
CA LEU A 168 -4.99 10.10 13.36
C LEU A 168 -5.25 9.78 14.84
N ASP A 169 -6.41 10.20 15.33
CA ASP A 169 -6.92 9.76 16.62
C ASP A 169 -7.31 8.27 16.58
N PRO A 170 -7.35 7.57 17.74
CA PRO A 170 -7.60 6.12 17.78
C PRO A 170 -8.93 5.70 17.12
N LYS A 171 -9.99 6.50 17.27
CA LYS A 171 -11.30 6.19 16.69
C LYS A 171 -11.28 6.28 15.17
N THR A 172 -10.67 7.32 14.64
CA THR A 172 -10.51 7.50 13.18
C THR A 172 -9.58 6.44 12.59
N SER A 173 -8.53 6.04 13.33
CA SER A 173 -7.62 4.95 12.92
C SER A 173 -8.36 3.63 12.71
N LEU A 174 -9.24 3.24 13.63
CA LEU A 174 -10.05 2.03 13.50
C LEU A 174 -10.93 2.07 12.24
N VAL A 175 -11.57 3.21 11.94
CA VAL A 175 -12.39 3.36 10.74
C VAL A 175 -11.56 3.19 9.46
N ILE A 176 -10.32 3.68 9.42
CA ILE A 176 -9.41 3.50 8.28
C ILE A 176 -9.00 2.03 8.14
N ASP A 177 -8.70 1.36 9.25
CA ASP A 177 -8.32 -0.05 9.27
C ASP A 177 -9.45 -0.94 8.74
N GLU A 178 -10.65 -0.79 9.30
CA GLU A 178 -11.86 -1.51 8.86
C GLU A 178 -12.12 -1.29 7.36
N LEU A 179 -12.05 -0.03 6.91
CA LEU A 179 -12.26 0.30 5.50
C LEU A 179 -11.24 -0.38 4.58
N ILE A 180 -9.96 -0.42 4.95
CA ILE A 180 -8.92 -1.11 4.15
C ILE A 180 -9.18 -2.63 4.15
N HIS A 181 -9.54 -3.20 5.30
CA HIS A 181 -9.84 -4.63 5.43
C HIS A 181 -11.06 -5.04 4.59
N ASP A 182 -12.16 -4.28 4.67
CA ASP A 182 -13.39 -4.52 3.91
C ASP A 182 -13.12 -4.48 2.39
N ILE A 183 -12.41 -3.44 1.93
CA ILE A 183 -12.03 -3.30 0.53
C ILE A 183 -11.11 -4.46 0.10
N THR A 184 -10.15 -4.86 0.94
CA THR A 184 -9.26 -5.99 0.68
C THR A 184 -10.04 -7.27 0.43
N THR A 185 -11.01 -7.55 1.30
CA THR A 185 -11.83 -8.76 1.25
C THR A 185 -12.78 -8.73 0.05
N GLU A 186 -13.49 -7.61 -0.14
CA GLU A 186 -14.48 -7.44 -1.22
C GLU A 186 -13.85 -7.59 -2.61
N TYR A 187 -12.67 -6.99 -2.82
CA TYR A 187 -11.97 -7.06 -4.11
C TYR A 187 -10.97 -8.21 -4.21
N ASN A 188 -10.86 -9.05 -3.18
CA ASN A 188 -9.90 -10.17 -3.10
C ASN A 188 -8.45 -9.72 -3.40
N MET A 189 -8.06 -8.55 -2.89
CA MET A 189 -6.73 -7.99 -3.14
C MET A 189 -5.66 -8.62 -2.23
N THR A 190 -4.41 -8.61 -2.68
CA THR A 190 -3.27 -8.80 -1.79
C THR A 190 -2.93 -7.45 -1.18
N THR A 191 -3.28 -7.23 0.08
CA THR A 191 -2.97 -5.97 0.77
C THR A 191 -1.77 -6.15 1.68
N ILE A 192 -0.80 -5.22 1.58
CA ILE A 192 0.38 -5.16 2.47
C ILE A 192 0.34 -3.82 3.20
N ILE A 193 0.34 -3.87 4.53
CA ILE A 193 0.32 -2.70 5.39
C ILE A 193 1.58 -2.69 6.26
N ASN A 194 2.38 -1.62 6.14
CA ASN A 194 3.37 -1.30 7.15
C ASN A 194 2.69 -0.59 8.31
N THR A 195 2.84 -1.08 9.52
CA THR A 195 2.34 -0.42 10.72
C THR A 195 3.22 -0.69 11.93
N HIS A 196 3.18 0.21 12.89
CA HIS A 196 3.68 0.02 14.24
C HIS A 196 2.55 0.05 15.28
N ASP A 197 1.30 0.24 14.86
CA ASP A 197 0.13 0.26 15.71
C ASP A 197 -0.37 -1.16 15.99
N MET A 198 -0.29 -1.58 17.25
CA MET A 198 -0.72 -2.89 17.69
C MET A 198 -2.23 -3.09 17.63
N ASN A 199 -3.03 -2.01 17.68
CA ASN A 199 -4.48 -2.11 17.52
C ASN A 199 -4.82 -2.55 16.09
N SER A 200 -4.17 -1.95 15.08
CA SER A 200 -4.31 -2.39 13.68
C SER A 200 -3.90 -3.85 13.51
N VAL A 201 -2.79 -4.27 14.18
CA VAL A 201 -2.31 -5.65 14.10
C VAL A 201 -3.33 -6.64 14.61
N MET A 202 -3.95 -6.35 15.75
CA MET A 202 -4.95 -7.23 16.39
C MET A 202 -6.31 -7.15 15.70
N GLY A 203 -6.65 -6.01 15.09
CA GLY A 203 -7.96 -5.76 14.49
C GLY A 203 -8.13 -6.33 13.09
N ILE A 204 -7.15 -6.15 12.22
CA ILE A 204 -7.30 -6.44 10.78
C ILE A 204 -6.21 -7.35 10.19
N GLY A 205 -5.22 -7.77 10.98
CA GLY A 205 -4.10 -8.58 10.49
C GLY A 205 -4.46 -10.04 10.27
N ASP A 206 -4.43 -10.51 9.03
CA ASP A 206 -4.57 -11.95 8.69
C ASP A 206 -3.22 -12.68 8.77
N SER A 207 -2.12 -12.01 8.40
CA SER A 207 -0.75 -12.54 8.48
C SER A 207 0.23 -11.43 8.88
N ILE A 208 1.29 -11.81 9.56
CA ILE A 208 2.25 -10.86 10.13
C ILE A 208 3.67 -11.27 9.74
N LEU A 209 4.40 -10.32 9.12
CA LEU A 209 5.83 -10.38 8.95
C LEU A 209 6.50 -9.44 9.96
N TYR A 210 7.28 -9.98 10.88
CA TYR A 210 8.06 -9.18 11.81
C TYR A 210 9.49 -8.96 11.26
N ILE A 211 9.91 -7.68 11.13
CA ILE A 211 11.26 -7.32 10.69
C ILE A 211 12.08 -6.85 11.89
N TYR A 212 13.18 -7.56 12.17
CA TYR A 212 14.16 -7.19 13.17
C TYR A 212 15.21 -6.23 12.56
N PRO A 213 15.68 -5.23 13.31
CA PRO A 213 16.83 -4.43 12.89
C PRO A 213 18.07 -5.32 12.68
N VAL A 214 18.82 -5.11 11.61
CA VAL A 214 20.02 -5.90 11.26
C VAL A 214 21.13 -5.82 12.33
N SER A 215 21.10 -4.78 13.19
CA SER A 215 22.02 -4.67 14.33
C SER A 215 21.86 -5.77 15.38
N TYR A 216 20.77 -6.53 15.39
CA TYR A 216 20.58 -7.73 16.20
C TYR A 216 20.88 -8.95 15.34
N THR A 217 22.16 -9.32 15.26
CA THR A 217 22.66 -10.48 14.53
C THR A 217 21.91 -11.76 14.90
N HIS A 218 21.38 -12.47 13.89
CA HIS A 218 20.95 -13.88 13.91
C HIS A 218 19.65 -14.27 14.62
N LEU A 219 18.51 -13.64 14.25
CA LEU A 219 17.24 -14.32 14.45
C LEU A 219 16.46 -14.37 13.12
N ARG A 220 16.15 -15.59 12.67
CA ARG A 220 15.33 -15.85 11.49
C ARG A 220 13.94 -15.27 11.70
N ALA A 221 13.33 -14.70 10.62
CA ALA A 221 11.93 -14.36 10.63
C ALA A 221 11.10 -15.61 10.99
N HIS A 222 10.37 -15.56 12.10
CA HIS A 222 9.41 -16.59 12.45
C HIS A 222 8.05 -16.17 11.89
N GLU A 223 7.51 -16.98 10.99
CA GLU A 223 6.09 -16.98 10.68
C GLU A 223 5.36 -17.51 11.92
N THR A 224 4.60 -16.67 12.59
CA THR A 224 3.61 -17.13 13.58
C THR A 224 2.34 -17.50 12.84
N LYS A 225 1.95 -18.78 12.99
CA LYS A 225 0.64 -19.28 12.56
C LYS A 225 -0.44 -18.80 13.49
#